data_602e5c5ba3fff50f0c16778d21044208
#
_entry.id   602e5c5ba3fff50f0c16778d21044208
#
_cell.length_a   1.000
_cell.length_b   1.000
_cell.length_c   1.000
_cell.angle_alpha   90.00
_cell.angle_beta   90.00
_cell.angle_gamma   90.00
#
_symmetry.space_group_name_H-M   'P 1'
#
loop_
_entity.id
_entity.type
_entity.pdbx_description
1 polymer ?
#
loop_
_entity_poly.entity_id
_entity_poly.type
_entity_poly.pdbx_seq_one_letter_code
_entity_poly.pdbx_strand_id
1 'polypeptide(L)'
;MCFELAKEVLRYAKEEFEKAIKLNNIFLYRNAADKAFLALVIAVNTYIRVVEGVEPSSHGERRRILRKIGKEDLRAVYSDLMKTLHEEAFYEGVYQPEEVEYAMRKIEEVIAKLEEEVKKMR
;
A
#
# COMPACT_ATOMS: atom_id res chain seq x y z
N MET A 1 17.20 -2.50 1.51
CA MET A 1 17.56 -1.13 1.15
C MET A 1 16.42 -0.38 0.50
N CYS A 2 15.93 -0.89 -0.63
CA CYS A 2 14.98 -0.13 -1.45
C CYS A 2 13.60 0.06 -0.84
N PHE A 3 13.20 -0.79 0.09
CA PHE A 3 11.82 -0.80 0.62
C PHE A 3 11.69 -0.18 2.00
N GLU A 4 12.74 0.45 2.51
CA GLU A 4 12.69 1.04 3.86
C GLU A 4 11.63 2.12 4.01
N LEU A 5 11.48 2.97 2.99
CA LEU A 5 10.49 4.05 3.09
C LEU A 5 9.07 3.48 3.15
N ALA A 6 8.77 2.47 2.31
CA ALA A 6 7.45 1.83 2.34
C ALA A 6 7.17 1.22 3.71
N LYS A 7 8.17 0.53 4.29
CA LYS A 7 8.03 -0.07 5.62
C LYS A 7 7.79 0.98 6.69
N GLU A 8 8.51 2.10 6.62
CA GLU A 8 8.38 3.16 7.59
C GLU A 8 7.02 3.83 7.51
N VAL A 9 6.55 4.11 6.31
CA VAL A 9 5.23 4.72 6.11
C VAL A 9 4.14 3.78 6.64
N LEU A 10 4.27 2.48 6.40
CA LEU A 10 3.32 1.51 6.93
C LEU A 10 3.35 1.47 8.46
N ARG A 11 4.52 1.56 9.06
CA ARG A 11 4.64 1.59 10.52
C ARG A 11 3.91 2.79 11.10
N TYR A 12 4.10 3.97 10.51
CA TYR A 12 3.37 5.16 10.93
C TYR A 12 1.86 4.99 10.75
N ALA A 13 1.44 4.39 9.65
CA ALA A 13 0.03 4.14 9.41
C ALA A 13 -0.58 3.25 10.50
N LYS A 14 0.13 2.20 10.89
CA LYS A 14 -0.33 1.29 11.94
C LYS A 14 -0.44 1.98 13.28
N GLU A 15 0.55 2.80 13.63
CA GLU A 15 0.55 3.55 14.90
C GLU A 15 -0.62 4.52 14.94
N GLU A 16 -0.83 5.24 13.85
CA GLU A 16 -1.92 6.20 13.74
C GLU A 16 -3.29 5.50 13.79
N PHE A 17 -3.38 4.34 13.15
CA PHE A 17 -4.60 3.53 13.18
C PHE A 17 -4.94 3.10 14.61
N GLU A 18 -3.95 2.58 15.36
CA GLU A 18 -4.16 2.17 16.74
C GLU A 18 -4.62 3.34 17.60
N LYS A 19 -4.02 4.50 17.41
CA LYS A 19 -4.40 5.72 18.11
C LYS A 19 -5.82 6.14 17.74
N ALA A 20 -6.17 6.02 16.46
CA ALA A 20 -7.51 6.37 15.98
C ALA A 20 -8.58 5.51 16.65
N ILE A 21 -8.33 4.20 16.76
CA ILE A 21 -9.27 3.28 17.41
C ILE A 21 -9.38 3.61 18.90
N LYS A 22 -8.25 3.79 19.57
CA LYS A 22 -8.20 4.08 21.00
C LYS A 22 -8.93 5.37 21.35
N LEU A 23 -8.77 6.42 20.54
CA LEU A 23 -9.37 7.73 20.75
C LEU A 23 -10.73 7.89 20.09
N ASN A 24 -11.18 6.89 19.38
CA ASN A 24 -12.40 6.94 18.59
C ASN A 24 -12.43 8.17 17.68
N ASN A 25 -11.32 8.39 16.97
CA ASN A 25 -11.11 9.57 16.14
C ASN A 25 -11.18 9.23 14.67
N ILE A 26 -12.27 9.64 14.02
CA ILE A 26 -12.52 9.32 12.61
C ILE A 26 -11.48 9.96 11.68
N PHE A 27 -10.97 11.13 12.02
CA PHE A 27 -9.99 11.80 11.16
C PHE A 27 -8.65 11.06 11.15
N LEU A 28 -8.20 10.61 12.32
CA LEU A 28 -6.99 9.79 12.41
C LEU A 28 -7.18 8.48 11.67
N TYR A 29 -8.37 7.89 11.78
CA TYR A 29 -8.69 6.64 11.09
C TYR A 29 -8.57 6.81 9.57
N ARG A 30 -9.18 7.86 9.03
CA ARG A 30 -9.14 8.14 7.60
C ARG A 30 -7.72 8.38 7.12
N ASN A 31 -6.97 9.17 7.87
CA ASN A 31 -5.58 9.47 7.52
C ASN A 31 -4.68 8.23 7.59
N ALA A 32 -4.90 7.37 8.59
CA ALA A 32 -4.13 6.13 8.70
C ALA A 32 -4.38 5.21 7.52
N ALA A 33 -5.64 5.10 7.09
CA ALA A 33 -5.98 4.27 5.94
C ALA A 33 -5.29 4.76 4.67
N ASP A 34 -5.31 6.07 4.43
CA ASP A 34 -4.66 6.62 3.24
C ASP A 34 -3.14 6.48 3.30
N LYS A 35 -2.58 6.64 4.47
CA LYS A 35 -1.14 6.46 4.69
C LYS A 35 -0.73 5.01 4.44
N ALA A 36 -1.56 4.06 4.84
CA ALA A 36 -1.30 2.65 4.56
C ALA A 36 -1.28 2.40 3.05
N PHE A 37 -2.23 3.00 2.32
CA PHE A 37 -2.25 2.86 0.87
C PHE A 37 -1.03 3.53 0.24
N LEU A 38 -0.59 4.66 0.78
CA LEU A 38 0.64 5.32 0.32
C LEU A 38 1.84 4.39 0.44
N ALA A 39 1.92 3.61 1.51
CA ALA A 39 3.00 2.63 1.68
C ALA A 39 3.01 1.62 0.52
N LEU A 40 1.83 1.16 0.11
CA LEU A 40 1.72 0.24 -1.03
C LEU A 40 2.16 0.92 -2.32
N VAL A 41 1.74 2.17 -2.54
CA VAL A 41 2.15 2.94 -3.73
C VAL A 41 3.67 3.05 -3.79
N ILE A 42 4.30 3.38 -2.67
CA ILE A 42 5.76 3.51 -2.60
C ILE A 42 6.44 2.18 -2.92
N ALA A 43 5.92 1.08 -2.35
CA ALA A 43 6.48 -0.25 -2.59
C ALA A 43 6.37 -0.65 -4.07
N VAL A 44 5.21 -0.38 -4.68
CA VAL A 44 4.99 -0.69 -6.10
C VAL A 44 5.91 0.16 -6.98
N ASN A 45 6.04 1.46 -6.67
CA ASN A 45 6.96 2.33 -7.42
C ASN A 45 8.39 1.82 -7.32
N THR A 46 8.81 1.42 -6.13
CA THR A 46 10.16 0.88 -5.92
C THR A 46 10.39 -0.36 -6.77
N TYR A 47 9.44 -1.27 -6.75
CA TYR A 47 9.53 -2.51 -7.51
C TYR A 47 9.61 -2.23 -9.02
N ILE A 48 8.71 -1.37 -9.52
CA ILE A 48 8.67 -1.03 -10.94
C ILE A 48 9.99 -0.36 -11.37
N ARG A 49 10.51 0.53 -10.55
CA ARG A 49 11.78 1.20 -10.84
C ARG A 49 12.92 0.19 -10.98
N VAL A 50 12.96 -0.81 -10.10
CA VAL A 50 14.02 -1.83 -10.14
C VAL A 50 13.87 -2.72 -11.37
N VAL A 51 12.64 -3.13 -11.70
CA VAL A 51 12.39 -4.10 -12.76
C VAL A 51 12.37 -3.45 -14.15
N GLU A 52 11.76 -2.27 -14.27
CA GLU A 52 11.56 -1.62 -15.57
C GLU A 52 12.37 -0.35 -15.75
N GLY A 53 12.97 0.16 -14.70
CA GLY A 53 13.76 1.39 -14.80
C GLY A 53 12.96 2.66 -15.02
N VAL A 54 11.64 2.63 -14.75
CA VAL A 54 10.78 3.80 -14.92
C VAL A 54 10.12 4.17 -13.61
N GLU A 55 9.72 5.43 -13.49
CA GLU A 55 9.02 5.95 -12.31
C GLU A 55 7.58 6.23 -12.68
N PRO A 56 6.63 5.37 -12.33
CA PRO A 56 5.23 5.62 -12.68
C PRO A 56 4.66 6.78 -11.89
N SER A 57 3.77 7.54 -12.53
CA SER A 57 3.21 8.76 -11.95
C SER A 57 1.72 8.70 -11.65
N SER A 58 1.05 7.60 -11.97
CA SER A 58 -0.39 7.49 -11.74
C SER A 58 -0.79 6.06 -11.39
N HIS A 59 -1.97 5.93 -10.78
CA HIS A 59 -2.50 4.61 -10.47
C HIS A 59 -2.73 3.78 -11.75
N GLY A 60 -3.25 4.42 -12.78
CA GLY A 60 -3.48 3.74 -14.06
C GLY A 60 -2.19 3.24 -14.68
N GLU A 61 -1.15 4.05 -14.64
CA GLU A 61 0.15 3.67 -15.17
C GLU A 61 0.74 2.49 -14.38
N ARG A 62 0.65 2.53 -13.05
CA ARG A 62 1.13 1.44 -12.21
C ARG A 62 0.42 0.13 -12.54
N ARG A 63 -0.91 0.18 -12.66
CA ARG A 63 -1.68 -1.02 -13.00
C ARG A 63 -1.32 -1.56 -14.37
N ARG A 64 -1.13 -0.68 -15.34
CA ARG A 64 -0.76 -1.09 -16.70
C ARG A 64 0.62 -1.77 -16.71
N ILE A 65 1.59 -1.17 -16.03
CA ILE A 65 2.94 -1.74 -15.99
C ILE A 65 2.93 -3.10 -15.27
N LEU A 66 2.24 -3.21 -14.14
CA LEU A 66 2.16 -4.45 -13.40
C LEU A 66 1.57 -5.57 -14.26
N ARG A 67 0.54 -5.27 -15.04
CA ARG A 67 -0.05 -6.24 -15.97
C ARG A 67 0.96 -6.64 -17.04
N LYS A 68 1.65 -5.67 -17.60
CA LYS A 68 2.64 -5.89 -18.67
C LYS A 68 3.78 -6.81 -18.22
N ILE A 69 4.25 -6.65 -16.98
CA ILE A 69 5.38 -7.43 -16.48
C ILE A 69 4.97 -8.73 -15.81
N GLY A 70 3.72 -9.14 -15.96
CA GLY A 70 3.24 -10.41 -15.44
C GLY A 70 2.91 -10.40 -13.95
N LYS A 71 2.67 -9.23 -13.38
CA LYS A 71 2.32 -9.08 -11.96
C LYS A 71 0.85 -8.80 -11.79
N GLU A 72 0.01 -9.64 -12.42
CA GLU A 72 -1.43 -9.48 -12.37
C GLU A 72 -1.99 -9.63 -10.95
N ASP A 73 -1.40 -10.53 -10.16
CA ASP A 73 -1.83 -10.71 -8.76
C ASP A 73 -1.61 -9.43 -7.96
N LEU A 74 -0.45 -8.80 -8.15
CA LEU A 74 -0.13 -7.56 -7.47
C LEU A 74 -1.04 -6.42 -7.95
N ARG A 75 -1.33 -6.40 -9.26
CA ARG A 75 -2.25 -5.40 -9.81
C ARG A 75 -3.62 -5.52 -9.16
N ALA A 76 -4.12 -6.74 -9.00
CA ALA A 76 -5.43 -6.97 -8.37
C ALA A 76 -5.44 -6.51 -6.92
N VAL A 77 -4.40 -6.83 -6.16
CA VAL A 77 -4.26 -6.37 -4.77
C VAL A 77 -4.23 -4.86 -4.72
N TYR A 78 -3.45 -4.23 -5.60
CA TYR A 78 -3.35 -2.77 -5.66
C TYR A 78 -4.72 -2.13 -5.87
N SER A 79 -5.49 -2.65 -6.82
CA SER A 79 -6.83 -2.11 -7.13
C SER A 79 -7.79 -2.32 -5.96
N ASP A 80 -7.76 -3.50 -5.35
CA ASP A 80 -8.63 -3.82 -4.22
C ASP A 80 -8.33 -2.92 -3.01
N LEU A 81 -7.06 -2.72 -2.71
CA LEU A 81 -6.68 -1.91 -1.55
C LEU A 81 -6.86 -0.43 -1.82
N MET A 82 -6.74 0.00 -3.07
CA MET A 82 -7.08 1.38 -3.43
C MET A 82 -8.53 1.66 -3.10
N LYS A 83 -9.41 0.72 -3.43
CA LYS A 83 -10.84 0.87 -3.13
C LYS A 83 -11.08 0.90 -1.63
N THR A 84 -10.54 -0.06 -0.89
CA THR A 84 -10.79 -0.19 0.55
C THR A 84 -10.20 0.99 1.34
N LEU A 85 -8.95 1.35 1.05
CA LEU A 85 -8.21 2.30 1.87
C LEU A 85 -8.35 3.73 1.40
N HIS A 86 -8.13 3.97 0.11
CA HIS A 86 -8.12 5.33 -0.42
C HIS A 86 -9.52 5.85 -0.71
N GLU A 87 -10.35 5.04 -1.34
CA GLU A 87 -11.70 5.49 -1.74
C GLU A 87 -12.69 5.39 -0.60
N GLU A 88 -12.84 4.20 0.01
CA GLU A 88 -13.86 3.99 1.03
C GLU A 88 -13.48 4.56 2.39
N ALA A 89 -12.34 4.13 2.93
CA ALA A 89 -11.96 4.57 4.28
C ALA A 89 -11.55 6.03 4.33
N PHE A 90 -10.65 6.45 3.43
CA PHE A 90 -10.14 7.82 3.47
C PHE A 90 -11.13 8.81 2.86
N TYR A 91 -11.50 8.60 1.60
CA TYR A 91 -12.29 9.59 0.87
C TYR A 91 -13.73 9.64 1.36
N GLU A 92 -14.38 8.47 1.46
CA GLU A 92 -15.78 8.40 1.85
C GLU A 92 -16.01 8.31 3.36
N GLY A 93 -14.94 8.02 4.10
CA GLY A 93 -15.04 7.92 5.55
C GLY A 93 -15.78 6.70 6.07
N VAL A 94 -15.79 5.62 5.27
CA VAL A 94 -16.44 4.38 5.69
C VAL A 94 -15.66 3.76 6.84
N TYR A 95 -16.34 3.52 7.96
CA TYR A 95 -15.70 3.02 9.15
C TYR A 95 -15.82 1.49 9.23
N GLN A 96 -14.75 0.79 8.88
CA GLN A 96 -14.66 -0.67 8.95
C GLN A 96 -13.25 -1.07 9.36
N PRO A 97 -12.95 -0.93 10.68
CA PRO A 97 -11.59 -1.14 11.18
C PRO A 97 -10.98 -2.50 10.84
N GLU A 98 -11.77 -3.57 10.83
CA GLU A 98 -11.26 -4.90 10.50
C GLU A 98 -10.78 -4.99 9.07
N GLU A 99 -11.45 -4.31 8.15
CA GLU A 99 -11.06 -4.28 6.75
C GLU A 99 -9.75 -3.51 6.56
N VAL A 100 -9.63 -2.38 7.26
CA VAL A 100 -8.39 -1.59 7.21
C VAL A 100 -7.23 -2.37 7.81
N GLU A 101 -7.46 -3.03 8.94
CA GLU A 101 -6.43 -3.84 9.59
C GLU A 101 -5.97 -4.98 8.68
N TYR A 102 -6.92 -5.66 8.06
CA TYR A 102 -6.61 -6.73 7.09
C TYR A 102 -5.77 -6.18 5.94
N ALA A 103 -6.17 -5.01 5.42
CA ALA A 103 -5.45 -4.37 4.33
C ALA A 103 -4.00 -4.04 4.71
N MET A 104 -3.79 -3.54 5.93
CA MET A 104 -2.44 -3.24 6.42
C MET A 104 -1.57 -4.48 6.50
N ARG A 105 -2.14 -5.60 6.98
CA ARG A 105 -1.41 -6.87 7.02
C ARG A 105 -1.07 -7.35 5.62
N LYS A 106 -1.99 -7.16 4.68
CA LYS A 106 -1.76 -7.53 3.29
C LYS A 106 -0.63 -6.72 2.67
N ILE A 107 -0.59 -5.42 2.97
CA ILE A 107 0.49 -4.55 2.47
C ILE A 107 1.83 -5.00 3.05
N GLU A 108 1.87 -5.36 4.32
CA GLU A 108 3.09 -5.86 4.94
C GLU A 108 3.60 -7.10 4.22
N GLU A 109 2.72 -8.03 3.90
CA GLU A 109 3.08 -9.25 3.15
C GLU A 109 3.59 -8.91 1.76
N VAL A 110 2.93 -7.97 1.08
CA VAL A 110 3.33 -7.54 -0.26
C VAL A 110 4.73 -6.96 -0.24
N ILE A 111 5.00 -6.06 0.70
CA ILE A 111 6.32 -5.42 0.81
C ILE A 111 7.40 -6.48 1.04
N ALA A 112 7.15 -7.43 1.93
CA ALA A 112 8.11 -8.50 2.22
C ALA A 112 8.38 -9.35 0.97
N LYS A 113 7.35 -9.68 0.22
CA LYS A 113 7.46 -10.46 -1.01
C LYS A 113 8.24 -9.74 -2.08
N LEU A 114 7.95 -8.46 -2.30
CA LEU A 114 8.63 -7.66 -3.30
C LEU A 114 10.10 -7.50 -2.95
N GLU A 115 10.39 -7.28 -1.68
CA GLU A 115 11.76 -7.16 -1.21
C GLU A 115 12.54 -8.45 -1.46
N GLU A 116 11.92 -9.60 -1.19
CA GLU A 116 12.53 -10.90 -1.42
C GLU A 116 12.82 -11.12 -2.91
N GLU A 117 11.87 -10.77 -3.77
CA GLU A 117 12.06 -10.90 -5.22
C GLU A 117 13.22 -10.03 -5.71
N VAL A 118 13.30 -8.80 -5.24
CA VAL A 118 14.37 -7.88 -5.65
C VAL A 118 15.72 -8.40 -5.20
N LYS A 119 15.80 -8.97 -4.00
CA LYS A 119 17.07 -9.56 -3.52
C LYS A 119 17.56 -10.69 -4.41
N LYS A 120 16.63 -11.50 -4.91
CA LYS A 120 16.96 -12.63 -5.78
C LYS A 120 17.44 -12.22 -7.17
N MET A 121 17.17 -10.99 -7.55
CA MET A 121 17.58 -10.47 -8.85
C MET A 121 19.07 -10.06 -8.90
N ARG A 122 19.75 -10.09 -7.77
CA ARG A 122 21.16 -9.66 -7.68
C ARG A 122 22.14 -10.82 -7.76
#